data_c8f26599b3fa665e25f6b835cde90833
#
_entry.id   c8f26599b3fa665e25f6b835cde90833
#
_cell.length_a   1.000
_cell.length_b   1.000
_cell.length_c   1.000
_cell.angle_alpha   90.00
_cell.angle_beta   90.00
_cell.angle_gamma   90.00
#
_symmetry.space_group_name_H-M   'P 1'
#
loop_
_entity.id
_entity.type
_entity.pdbx_description
1 polymer ?
#
loop_
_entity_poly.entity_id
_entity_poly.type
_entity_poly.pdbx_seq_one_letter_code
_entity_poly.pdbx_strand_id
1 'polypeptide(L)'
;MYRSDSESGSEHPDELVEEQADPQDAFGLAHVAQRPESKAAATQSASVVPAKPVQAAPQVTALAHTEGNGMQELPEGVAQTWNATVESSAISDFDFRNQQRTFNILGYARDPSQFAAGTGVGGSASAYVGDRTAAMQRGGVTLAELRGGDRQTRSHSRAMKKRRKGQHGDASIVDGEGAYVGPWGGWEGEADSAATEMPQSIGPTPEEIVAAEDSAAARTLEVKQLERRRAVQQELGSERSIFHGRSMYDYQGRTYMHIPTDVGVNLRGDSGDEPCYIPQTCIHTFTGHTRGISALRLFPQSGHLLLSASMDTKVKLWDIYHQGNCLRTFLGHSKPLRDVYFNNDGTQFLSASYDKQIKLWDTETGACLRAFGAGDVPNCVRFNPNEDKQNVFLAATNDKRIVQFDTRSGEVTQEYVGHMGAVNTITFVDNNRRFVTTSDDKTLRVWDFDIPVVIKLVAEPTMYSLPTATLDPSGHWIAYQSMDSQVAIYSSQTFKNRRKAFRGHSVGGAACQVGFSPDGKFLSSGDGHGNVVFWDFYEGDFLDRLPAHNDVVIAHEWLPHETSKIVTGSWDGLIKLWT
;
A
#
# COMPACT_ATOMS: atom_id res chain seq x y z
N MET A 1 -41.99 66.80 -14.61
CA MET A 1 -43.46 66.86 -14.56
C MET A 1 -43.95 65.76 -13.64
N TYR A 2 -44.47 66.18 -12.52
CA TYR A 2 -45.43 65.59 -11.58
C TYR A 2 -45.04 64.29 -10.93
N ARG A 3 -44.66 64.30 -9.61
CA ARG A 3 -45.52 64.42 -8.40
C ARG A 3 -46.43 63.20 -8.30
N SER A 4 -46.56 62.55 -7.21
CA SER A 4 -46.44 62.74 -5.74
C SER A 4 -47.31 61.64 -5.16
N ASP A 5 -47.06 61.22 -4.08
CA ASP A 5 -47.35 61.31 -2.65
C ASP A 5 -47.76 59.94 -2.10
N SER A 6 -47.14 59.52 -1.07
CA SER A 6 -47.47 59.63 0.36
C SER A 6 -48.56 58.64 0.78
N GLU A 7 -48.52 57.95 1.86
CA GLU A 7 -48.41 58.10 3.29
C GLU A 7 -48.48 56.68 3.89
N SER A 8 -47.75 56.30 4.83
CA SER A 8 -47.75 56.54 6.29
C SER A 8 -48.57 55.51 7.08
N GLY A 9 -47.96 55.06 8.16
CA GLY A 9 -48.64 54.47 9.29
C GLY A 9 -47.83 53.24 9.82
N SER A 10 -46.84 53.38 10.74
CA SER A 10 -46.92 53.44 12.21
C SER A 10 -47.74 52.26 12.75
N GLU A 11 -47.16 51.42 13.59
CA GLU A 11 -46.74 51.60 14.94
C GLU A 11 -46.06 50.32 15.49
N HIS A 12 -45.07 50.52 16.30
CA HIS A 12 -44.60 49.64 17.38
C HIS A 12 -45.57 49.77 18.59
N PRO A 13 -45.33 49.12 19.72
CA PRO A 13 -44.52 47.96 20.16
C PRO A 13 -45.33 47.02 21.10
N ASP A 14 -44.66 46.11 21.73
CA ASP A 14 -44.79 45.54 23.06
C ASP A 14 -44.56 44.03 23.04
N GLU A 15 -43.98 43.38 23.93
CA GLU A 15 -43.30 43.60 25.21
C GLU A 15 -42.58 42.31 25.58
N LEU A 16 -41.53 42.47 26.29
CA LEU A 16 -40.74 41.47 27.01
C LEU A 16 -41.60 40.76 28.05
N VAL A 17 -41.49 39.44 28.16
CA VAL A 17 -41.66 38.77 29.45
C VAL A 17 -40.52 37.77 29.62
N GLU A 18 -39.57 38.18 30.44
CA GLU A 18 -38.72 37.29 31.21
C GLU A 18 -39.59 36.57 32.23
N GLU A 19 -39.44 35.27 32.32
CA GLU A 19 -39.86 34.57 33.54
C GLU A 19 -38.73 33.64 33.99
N GLN A 20 -37.99 34.15 34.95
CA GLN A 20 -37.16 33.37 35.86
C GLN A 20 -38.10 32.66 36.84
N ALA A 21 -37.89 31.39 37.06
CA ALA A 21 -38.24 30.77 38.33
C ALA A 21 -37.29 29.63 38.64
N ASP A 22 -36.62 29.79 39.70
CA ASP A 22 -35.71 28.89 40.43
C ASP A 22 -36.51 27.85 41.27
N PRO A 23 -35.84 27.01 42.04
CA PRO A 23 -36.04 25.57 42.10
C PRO A 23 -36.72 25.15 43.40
N GLN A 24 -36.99 23.89 43.52
CA GLN A 24 -37.41 23.06 44.67
C GLN A 24 -38.77 22.41 44.45
N ASP A 25 -38.71 21.11 44.24
CA ASP A 25 -39.22 20.15 45.19
C ASP A 25 -39.01 18.70 44.73
N ALA A 26 -38.48 18.03 45.58
CA ALA A 26 -38.09 16.72 45.94
C ALA A 26 -39.21 15.65 45.86
N PHE A 27 -38.75 14.42 45.79
CA PHE A 27 -39.37 13.12 46.09
C PHE A 27 -40.17 12.42 44.98
N GLY A 28 -39.55 11.27 44.60
CA GLY A 28 -40.26 10.23 43.88
C GLY A 28 -39.37 9.11 43.33
N LEU A 29 -38.76 8.34 44.20
CA LEU A 29 -38.41 6.90 44.06
C LEU A 29 -37.87 6.40 42.71
N ALA A 30 -36.54 6.30 42.66
CA ALA A 30 -35.76 5.50 41.73
C ALA A 30 -35.96 4.01 42.02
N HIS A 31 -36.47 3.26 41.06
CA HIS A 31 -36.22 1.83 40.96
C HIS A 31 -34.88 1.62 40.26
N VAL A 32 -33.86 1.41 41.07
CA VAL A 32 -32.58 0.90 40.63
C VAL A 32 -32.77 -0.59 40.38
N ALA A 33 -32.75 -1.00 39.11
CA ALA A 33 -32.59 -2.39 38.73
C ALA A 33 -31.12 -2.78 39.02
N GLN A 34 -30.91 -3.46 40.12
CA GLN A 34 -29.67 -4.13 40.44
C GLN A 34 -29.42 -5.23 39.42
N ARG A 35 -28.32 -5.11 38.68
CA ARG A 35 -27.72 -6.24 38.00
C ARG A 35 -27.34 -7.30 39.04
N PRO A 36 -27.64 -8.59 38.84
CA PRO A 36 -27.13 -9.63 39.72
C PRO A 36 -25.61 -9.74 39.55
N GLU A 37 -24.90 -9.56 40.61
CA GLU A 37 -23.49 -9.95 40.73
C GLU A 37 -23.38 -11.45 40.45
N SER A 38 -22.72 -11.80 39.40
CA SER A 38 -22.31 -13.17 39.13
C SER A 38 -21.31 -13.57 40.20
N LYS A 39 -21.76 -14.45 41.09
CA LYS A 39 -20.93 -15.19 42.05
C LYS A 39 -19.73 -15.77 41.27
N ALA A 40 -18.55 -15.37 41.67
CA ALA A 40 -17.32 -16.04 41.30
C ALA A 40 -17.43 -17.52 41.74
N ALA A 41 -17.73 -18.40 40.79
CA ALA A 41 -17.55 -19.81 40.95
C ALA A 41 -16.05 -20.04 40.99
N ALA A 42 -15.58 -20.54 42.12
CA ALA A 42 -14.23 -21.02 42.27
C ALA A 42 -13.98 -22.06 41.17
N THR A 43 -13.20 -21.71 40.19
CA THR A 43 -12.67 -22.60 39.19
C THR A 43 -11.71 -23.53 39.95
N GLN A 44 -12.17 -24.73 40.23
CA GLN A 44 -11.30 -25.83 40.55
C GLN A 44 -10.27 -25.89 39.42
N SER A 45 -9.01 -25.79 39.80
CA SER A 45 -7.88 -26.03 38.94
C SER A 45 -8.05 -27.42 38.33
N ALA A 46 -8.53 -27.47 37.10
CA ALA A 46 -8.39 -28.63 36.27
C ALA A 46 -6.91 -28.88 36.15
N SER A 47 -6.44 -29.95 36.75
CA SER A 47 -5.11 -30.48 36.58
C SER A 47 -4.87 -30.61 35.09
N VAL A 48 -3.99 -29.77 34.57
CA VAL A 48 -3.46 -29.91 33.22
C VAL A 48 -2.80 -31.28 33.20
N VAL A 49 -3.50 -32.24 32.61
CA VAL A 49 -2.88 -33.51 32.23
C VAL A 49 -1.79 -33.11 31.26
N PRO A 50 -0.51 -33.39 31.54
CA PRO A 50 0.54 -33.09 30.61
C PRO A 50 0.21 -33.87 29.33
N ALA A 51 0.00 -33.15 28.23
CA ALA A 51 -0.10 -33.73 26.91
C ALA A 51 1.11 -34.66 26.76
N LYS A 52 0.84 -35.93 26.51
CA LYS A 52 1.91 -36.89 26.20
C LYS A 52 2.77 -36.23 25.14
N PRO A 53 4.09 -36.18 25.30
CA PRO A 53 4.93 -35.63 24.25
C PRO A 53 4.59 -36.41 22.99
N VAL A 54 4.16 -35.65 21.95
CA VAL A 54 4.06 -36.17 20.60
C VAL A 54 5.43 -36.81 20.36
N GLN A 55 5.47 -38.12 20.16
CA GLN A 55 6.69 -38.81 19.82
C GLN A 55 7.24 -38.08 18.59
N ALA A 56 8.31 -37.36 18.79
CA ALA A 56 9.07 -36.80 17.69
C ALA A 56 9.34 -37.97 16.73
N ALA A 57 9.06 -37.77 15.47
CA ALA A 57 9.42 -38.70 14.41
C ALA A 57 10.82 -39.21 14.68
N PRO A 58 11.10 -40.52 14.56
CA PRO A 58 12.40 -41.06 14.87
C PRO A 58 13.45 -40.26 14.12
N GLN A 59 14.32 -39.62 14.85
CA GLN A 59 15.50 -38.99 14.25
C GLN A 59 16.28 -40.13 13.61
N VAL A 60 16.24 -40.18 12.28
CA VAL A 60 17.10 -41.07 11.54
C VAL A 60 18.51 -40.47 11.64
N THR A 61 19.21 -40.82 12.69
CA THR A 61 20.66 -40.71 12.73
C THR A 61 21.17 -41.63 11.64
N ALA A 62 21.60 -41.06 10.55
CA ALA A 62 22.32 -41.78 9.53
C ALA A 62 23.66 -42.21 10.13
N LEU A 63 23.69 -43.38 10.77
CA LEU A 63 24.91 -44.11 11.05
C LEU A 63 25.42 -44.60 9.67
N ALA A 64 26.33 -43.86 9.12
CA ALA A 64 27.16 -44.34 8.01
C ALA A 64 28.08 -45.43 8.58
N HIS A 65 27.66 -46.68 8.55
CA HIS A 65 28.55 -47.80 8.61
C HIS A 65 29.17 -47.98 7.24
N THR A 66 30.35 -47.41 7.03
CA THR A 66 31.27 -47.82 5.99
C THR A 66 32.18 -48.87 6.58
N GLU A 67 31.83 -50.14 6.41
CA GLU A 67 32.79 -51.21 6.43
C GLU A 67 33.44 -51.26 5.02
N GLY A 68 34.76 -51.11 4.98
CA GLY A 68 35.51 -51.48 3.82
C GLY A 68 36.62 -50.49 3.39
N ASN A 69 37.80 -50.71 3.96
CA ASN A 69 39.13 -50.47 3.40
C ASN A 69 39.49 -49.11 2.78
N GLY A 70 40.43 -48.47 3.44
CA GLY A 70 41.29 -47.44 2.89
C GLY A 70 41.39 -46.21 3.78
N MET A 71 42.25 -46.29 4.81
CA MET A 71 42.79 -45.10 5.47
C MET A 71 43.55 -44.27 4.47
N GLN A 72 42.96 -43.13 4.07
CA GLN A 72 43.71 -41.99 3.60
C GLN A 72 43.74 -40.98 4.75
N GLU A 73 44.94 -40.77 5.27
CA GLU A 73 45.23 -39.72 6.24
C GLU A 73 44.90 -38.36 5.60
N LEU A 74 43.95 -37.65 6.25
CA LEU A 74 43.65 -36.25 5.92
C LEU A 74 44.72 -35.34 6.55
N PRO A 75 45.20 -34.30 5.88
CA PRO A 75 46.20 -33.38 6.41
C PRO A 75 45.72 -32.67 7.66
N GLU A 76 46.57 -32.68 8.72
CA GLU A 76 46.39 -31.94 9.94
C GLU A 76 46.20 -30.44 9.65
N GLY A 77 45.09 -29.89 10.09
CA GLY A 77 44.94 -28.44 10.13
C GLY A 77 43.52 -27.84 9.88
N VAL A 78 42.51 -28.65 9.64
CA VAL A 78 41.15 -28.11 9.50
C VAL A 78 40.28 -28.50 10.69
N ALA A 79 40.10 -27.58 11.63
CA ALA A 79 39.11 -27.73 12.67
C ALA A 79 37.71 -27.73 12.00
N GLN A 80 37.14 -28.93 11.88
CA GLN A 80 35.76 -29.08 11.40
C GLN A 80 34.82 -28.60 12.52
N THR A 81 34.37 -27.36 12.41
CA THR A 81 33.16 -26.92 13.12
C THR A 81 31.96 -27.54 12.44
N TRP A 82 31.50 -28.67 12.94
CA TRP A 82 30.23 -29.27 12.54
C TRP A 82 29.09 -28.40 13.07
N ASN A 83 28.72 -27.35 12.38
CA ASN A 83 27.41 -26.76 12.51
C ASN A 83 26.43 -27.63 11.71
N ALA A 84 26.02 -28.72 12.31
CA ALA A 84 24.90 -29.50 11.80
C ALA A 84 23.64 -28.65 12.01
N THR A 85 23.30 -27.84 11.04
CA THR A 85 21.96 -27.29 10.91
C THR A 85 21.05 -28.48 10.62
N VAL A 86 20.26 -28.86 11.61
CA VAL A 86 19.20 -29.85 11.43
C VAL A 86 18.13 -29.20 10.59
N GLU A 87 18.14 -29.43 9.28
CA GLU A 87 17.05 -29.06 8.41
C GLU A 87 15.85 -29.95 8.73
N SER A 88 14.83 -29.39 9.35
CA SER A 88 13.54 -30.07 9.55
C SER A 88 12.77 -30.08 8.23
N SER A 89 12.70 -31.21 7.55
CA SER A 89 11.82 -31.38 6.39
C SER A 89 10.42 -31.75 6.87
N ALA A 90 9.43 -30.90 6.58
CA ALA A 90 8.03 -31.19 6.85
C ALA A 90 7.46 -32.06 5.71
N ILE A 91 7.00 -33.26 6.06
CA ILE A 91 6.27 -34.14 5.14
C ILE A 91 4.81 -34.13 5.54
N SER A 92 3.88 -34.13 4.56
CA SER A 92 2.46 -34.27 4.84
C SER A 92 2.15 -35.63 5.48
N ASP A 93 1.20 -35.68 6.41
CA ASP A 93 0.73 -36.93 7.03
C ASP A 93 0.34 -38.00 6.00
N PHE A 94 -0.20 -37.57 4.88
CA PHE A 94 -0.58 -38.44 3.78
C PHE A 94 0.66 -39.06 3.12
N ASP A 95 1.65 -38.26 2.80
CA ASP A 95 2.90 -38.74 2.17
C ASP A 95 3.68 -39.63 3.11
N PHE A 96 3.72 -39.30 4.41
CA PHE A 96 4.38 -40.14 5.42
C PHE A 96 3.73 -41.53 5.51
N ARG A 97 2.40 -41.60 5.59
CA ARG A 97 1.67 -42.88 5.63
C ARG A 97 1.82 -43.68 4.34
N ASN A 98 1.87 -43.00 3.19
CA ASN A 98 2.11 -43.64 1.91
C ASN A 98 3.53 -44.21 1.82
N GLN A 99 4.52 -43.50 2.29
CA GLN A 99 5.91 -43.95 2.40
C GLN A 99 6.04 -45.13 3.37
N GLN A 100 5.41 -45.07 4.52
CA GLN A 100 5.37 -46.16 5.52
C GLN A 100 4.74 -47.44 4.94
N ARG A 101 3.62 -47.33 4.21
CA ARG A 101 3.00 -48.47 3.54
C ARG A 101 3.86 -49.05 2.41
N THR A 102 4.53 -48.17 1.66
CA THR A 102 5.45 -48.57 0.61
C THR A 102 6.61 -49.35 1.21
N PHE A 103 7.17 -48.88 2.34
CA PHE A 103 8.24 -49.58 3.06
C PHE A 103 7.79 -50.95 3.58
N ASN A 104 6.62 -51.03 4.21
CA ASN A 104 6.12 -52.30 4.74
C ASN A 104 5.82 -53.35 3.66
N ILE A 105 5.39 -52.96 2.47
CA ILE A 105 4.98 -53.89 1.40
C ILE A 105 6.11 -54.14 0.41
N LEU A 106 6.89 -53.13 0.06
CA LEU A 106 7.90 -53.19 -0.99
C LEU A 106 9.34 -53.22 -0.44
N GLY A 107 9.51 -53.02 0.85
CA GLY A 107 10.82 -53.03 1.54
C GLY A 107 11.66 -51.77 1.38
N TYR A 108 11.17 -50.74 0.70
CA TYR A 108 11.88 -49.49 0.53
C TYR A 108 10.96 -48.26 0.64
N ALA A 109 11.52 -47.10 1.02
CA ALA A 109 10.86 -45.80 1.00
C ALA A 109 11.80 -44.73 0.43
N ARG A 110 11.24 -43.62 -0.03
CA ARG A 110 12.05 -42.47 -0.48
C ARG A 110 12.53 -41.67 0.72
N ASP A 111 13.78 -41.19 0.66
CA ASP A 111 14.35 -40.36 1.70
C ASP A 111 13.75 -38.94 1.65
N PRO A 112 13.09 -38.47 2.71
CA PRO A 112 12.45 -37.15 2.72
C PRO A 112 13.45 -35.99 2.61
N SER A 113 14.67 -36.16 3.08
CA SER A 113 15.69 -35.11 3.02
C SER A 113 16.12 -34.76 1.59
N GLN A 114 15.92 -35.68 0.65
CA GLN A 114 16.25 -35.47 -0.76
C GLN A 114 15.14 -34.75 -1.57
N PHE A 115 13.93 -34.64 -0.99
CA PHE A 115 12.86 -33.88 -1.64
C PHE A 115 13.05 -32.36 -1.55
N ALA A 116 13.70 -31.89 -0.50
CA ALA A 116 13.97 -30.47 -0.28
C ALA A 116 15.01 -29.87 -1.27
N ALA A 117 15.85 -30.74 -1.87
CA ALA A 117 16.94 -30.29 -2.73
C ALA A 117 16.58 -30.05 -4.20
N GLY A 118 15.31 -30.17 -4.62
CA GLY A 118 14.85 -29.83 -5.97
C GLY A 118 15.46 -30.62 -7.13
N THR A 119 16.26 -31.65 -6.85
CA THR A 119 16.86 -32.52 -7.86
C THR A 119 15.90 -33.67 -8.18
N GLY A 120 14.88 -33.37 -8.95
CA GLY A 120 13.86 -34.32 -9.37
C GLY A 120 14.34 -35.32 -10.43
N VAL A 121 15.35 -36.14 -10.13
CA VAL A 121 15.67 -37.29 -10.96
C VAL A 121 16.03 -38.47 -10.07
N GLY A 122 15.07 -39.36 -9.91
CA GLY A 122 15.25 -40.62 -9.18
C GLY A 122 16.19 -41.58 -9.92
N GLY A 123 17.47 -41.42 -9.71
CA GLY A 123 18.47 -42.32 -10.29
C GLY A 123 19.54 -42.78 -9.32
N SER A 124 19.62 -42.19 -8.14
CA SER A 124 20.66 -42.54 -7.17
C SER A 124 20.15 -43.51 -6.11
N ALA A 125 20.89 -44.61 -5.89
CA ALA A 125 20.59 -45.56 -4.82
C ALA A 125 20.56 -44.93 -3.41
N SER A 126 21.15 -43.77 -3.23
CA SER A 126 21.16 -43.00 -1.96
C SER A 126 19.83 -42.32 -1.67
N ALA A 127 18.93 -42.17 -2.63
CA ALA A 127 17.63 -41.53 -2.46
C ALA A 127 16.58 -42.43 -1.80
N TYR A 128 16.92 -43.69 -1.49
CA TYR A 128 15.98 -44.67 -0.94
C TYR A 128 16.52 -45.26 0.38
N VAL A 129 15.61 -45.44 1.32
CA VAL A 129 15.82 -46.10 2.60
C VAL A 129 15.26 -47.53 2.54
N GLY A 130 15.96 -48.54 3.03
CA GLY A 130 15.58 -49.95 2.97
C GLY A 130 16.24 -50.69 1.83
N ASP A 131 15.50 -51.63 1.19
CA ASP A 131 16.03 -52.43 0.07
C ASP A 131 16.24 -51.58 -1.20
N ARG A 132 17.47 -51.11 -1.37
CA ARG A 132 17.87 -50.25 -2.48
C ARG A 132 17.85 -51.00 -3.82
N THR A 133 18.06 -52.33 -3.80
CA THR A 133 18.07 -53.14 -5.00
C THR A 133 16.66 -53.32 -5.57
N ALA A 134 15.69 -53.54 -4.69
CA ALA A 134 14.28 -53.59 -5.05
C ALA A 134 13.76 -52.19 -5.53
N ALA A 135 14.23 -51.11 -4.90
CA ALA A 135 13.89 -49.75 -5.32
C ALA A 135 14.40 -49.43 -6.74
N MET A 136 15.61 -49.79 -7.06
CA MET A 136 16.22 -49.58 -8.38
C MET A 136 15.54 -50.43 -9.47
N GLN A 137 15.24 -51.71 -9.18
CA GLN A 137 14.55 -52.60 -10.10
C GLN A 137 13.14 -52.12 -10.44
N ARG A 138 12.47 -51.45 -9.51
CA ARG A 138 11.09 -50.95 -9.69
C ARG A 138 11.03 -49.46 -10.03
N GLY A 139 12.15 -48.83 -10.31
CA GLY A 139 12.22 -47.43 -10.67
C GLY A 139 11.80 -46.47 -9.52
N GLY A 140 11.84 -46.93 -8.25
CA GLY A 140 11.52 -46.12 -7.08
C GLY A 140 10.06 -45.67 -6.97
N VAL A 141 9.17 -46.39 -7.60
CA VAL A 141 7.72 -46.07 -7.63
C VAL A 141 7.07 -46.41 -6.29
N THR A 142 6.29 -45.47 -5.73
CA THR A 142 5.56 -45.65 -4.48
C THR A 142 4.33 -46.54 -4.68
N LEU A 143 3.79 -47.14 -3.61
CA LEU A 143 2.61 -48.00 -3.69
C LEU A 143 1.38 -47.27 -4.25
N ALA A 144 1.24 -45.97 -4.00
CA ALA A 144 0.18 -45.13 -4.54
C ALA A 144 0.32 -44.92 -6.06
N GLU A 145 1.57 -44.80 -6.57
CA GLU A 145 1.86 -44.69 -7.99
C GLU A 145 1.66 -46.02 -8.73
N LEU A 146 1.99 -47.16 -8.09
CA LEU A 146 1.75 -48.50 -8.62
C LEU A 146 0.26 -48.90 -8.77
N ARG A 147 -0.60 -48.33 -7.89
CA ARG A 147 -2.04 -48.54 -7.96
C ARG A 147 -2.79 -47.65 -8.95
N GLY A 148 -2.04 -46.99 -9.86
CA GLY A 148 -2.58 -46.05 -10.83
C GLY A 148 -3.05 -44.79 -10.10
N GLY A 149 -2.24 -43.76 -10.15
CA GLY A 149 -2.55 -42.48 -9.52
C GLY A 149 -3.70 -41.78 -10.21
N ASP A 150 -4.91 -42.38 -10.14
CA ASP A 150 -6.12 -41.68 -10.52
C ASP A 150 -6.37 -40.56 -9.51
N ARG A 151 -6.14 -39.36 -9.95
CA ARG A 151 -6.71 -38.16 -9.32
C ARG A 151 -8.22 -38.32 -9.39
N GLN A 152 -8.82 -38.90 -8.36
CA GLN A 152 -10.28 -39.07 -8.26
C GLN A 152 -10.92 -37.69 -8.41
N THR A 153 -11.73 -37.53 -9.43
CA THR A 153 -12.53 -36.33 -9.64
C THR A 153 -13.43 -36.09 -8.42
N ARG A 154 -13.74 -34.84 -8.12
CA ARG A 154 -14.59 -34.46 -6.97
C ARG A 154 -15.96 -35.18 -6.98
N SER A 155 -16.50 -35.47 -8.15
CA SER A 155 -17.74 -36.21 -8.32
C SER A 155 -17.60 -37.66 -7.89
N HIS A 156 -16.52 -38.34 -8.27
CA HIS A 156 -16.23 -39.72 -7.89
C HIS A 156 -15.98 -39.85 -6.38
N SER A 157 -15.25 -38.94 -5.78
CA SER A 157 -15.02 -38.91 -4.33
C SER A 157 -16.32 -38.65 -3.53
N ARG A 158 -17.27 -37.85 -4.05
CA ARG A 158 -18.61 -37.67 -3.44
C ARG A 158 -19.48 -38.92 -3.53
N ALA A 159 -19.49 -39.62 -4.66
CA ALA A 159 -20.22 -40.86 -4.82
C ALA A 159 -19.67 -41.95 -3.90
N MET A 160 -18.36 -42.07 -3.79
CA MET A 160 -17.69 -42.99 -2.88
C MET A 160 -17.97 -42.66 -1.41
N LYS A 161 -17.98 -41.38 -1.02
CA LYS A 161 -18.33 -40.93 0.33
C LYS A 161 -19.76 -41.27 0.72
N LYS A 162 -20.73 -41.29 -0.23
CA LYS A 162 -22.12 -41.63 0.03
C LYS A 162 -22.30 -43.14 0.27
N ARG A 163 -21.51 -44.00 -0.39
CA ARG A 163 -21.53 -45.46 -0.21
C ARG A 163 -20.89 -45.94 1.07
N ARG A 164 -19.91 -45.18 1.64
CA ARG A 164 -19.09 -45.55 2.80
C ARG A 164 -19.61 -45.10 4.16
N LYS A 165 -20.81 -44.57 4.23
CA LYS A 165 -21.38 -43.97 5.47
C LYS A 165 -21.79 -45.01 6.51
N GLY A 166 -21.09 -46.07 6.73
CA GLY A 166 -21.48 -47.10 7.70
C GLY A 166 -20.39 -48.01 8.25
N GLN A 167 -19.19 -47.97 7.72
CA GLN A 167 -18.12 -48.83 8.22
C GLN A 167 -16.84 -48.06 8.42
N HIS A 168 -16.55 -47.84 9.66
CA HIS A 168 -15.31 -47.27 10.12
C HIS A 168 -14.55 -48.37 10.86
N GLY A 169 -13.40 -48.77 10.36
CA GLY A 169 -12.51 -49.67 11.08
C GLY A 169 -11.98 -49.05 12.36
N ASP A 170 -11.30 -49.81 13.18
CA ASP A 170 -10.73 -49.33 14.42
C ASP A 170 -9.51 -48.41 14.20
N ALA A 171 -9.58 -47.22 14.73
CA ALA A 171 -8.50 -46.22 14.62
C ALA A 171 -7.17 -46.60 15.25
N SER A 172 -7.17 -47.64 16.12
CA SER A 172 -5.98 -48.15 16.75
C SER A 172 -5.17 -49.13 15.89
N ILE A 173 -5.79 -49.68 14.83
CA ILE A 173 -5.14 -50.63 13.93
C ILE A 173 -4.64 -49.88 12.70
N VAL A 174 -3.33 -49.85 12.51
CA VAL A 174 -2.68 -49.04 11.45
C VAL A 174 -2.80 -49.73 10.08
N ASP A 175 -2.64 -51.07 10.01
CA ASP A 175 -2.74 -51.85 8.78
C ASP A 175 -3.28 -53.27 9.09
N GLY A 176 -4.16 -53.82 8.23
CA GLY A 176 -4.71 -55.15 8.33
C GLY A 176 -6.24 -55.20 8.32
N GLU A 177 -6.78 -56.42 8.50
CA GLU A 177 -8.21 -56.65 8.56
C GLU A 177 -8.85 -55.88 9.74
N GLY A 178 -9.72 -54.89 9.46
CA GLY A 178 -10.34 -54.05 10.46
C GLY A 178 -9.67 -52.70 10.70
N ALA A 179 -8.60 -52.34 10.00
CA ALA A 179 -7.97 -51.04 10.10
C ALA A 179 -8.90 -49.87 9.73
N TYR A 180 -8.82 -48.78 10.47
CA TYR A 180 -9.55 -47.54 10.16
C TYR A 180 -9.07 -46.94 8.86
N VAL A 181 -9.88 -47.04 7.85
CA VAL A 181 -9.56 -46.59 6.48
C VAL A 181 -9.90 -45.11 6.29
N GLY A 182 -10.43 -44.44 7.34
CA GLY A 182 -10.85 -43.06 7.29
C GLY A 182 -12.08 -42.81 6.43
N PRO A 183 -12.60 -41.57 6.38
CA PRO A 183 -13.77 -41.25 5.55
C PRO A 183 -13.52 -41.38 4.03
N TRP A 184 -12.27 -41.64 3.65
CA TRP A 184 -11.81 -41.74 2.24
C TRP A 184 -11.29 -43.13 1.85
N GLY A 185 -11.31 -44.10 2.76
CA GLY A 185 -10.78 -45.45 2.54
C GLY A 185 -11.70 -46.35 1.69
N GLY A 186 -11.11 -47.32 0.97
CA GLY A 186 -11.83 -48.32 0.19
C GLY A 186 -12.46 -49.40 1.03
N TRP A 187 -13.51 -50.03 0.56
CA TRP A 187 -14.15 -51.21 1.13
C TRP A 187 -13.57 -52.47 0.51
N GLU A 188 -13.04 -53.37 1.30
CA GLU A 188 -12.46 -54.61 0.79
C GLU A 188 -13.50 -55.57 0.15
N GLY A 189 -14.79 -55.39 0.45
CA GLY A 189 -15.83 -56.28 -0.09
C GLY A 189 -16.38 -55.94 -1.49
N GLU A 190 -16.01 -54.80 -2.08
CA GLU A 190 -16.47 -54.39 -3.42
C GLU A 190 -15.37 -54.44 -4.50
N ALA A 191 -14.15 -54.80 -4.14
CA ALA A 191 -13.04 -54.83 -5.11
C ALA A 191 -13.19 -55.92 -6.17
N ASP A 192 -13.89 -57.02 -5.84
CA ASP A 192 -14.00 -58.18 -6.75
C ASP A 192 -15.17 -58.11 -7.75
N SER A 193 -16.18 -57.25 -7.50
CA SER A 193 -17.30 -57.09 -8.42
C SER A 193 -17.18 -55.93 -9.41
N ALA A 194 -16.24 -55.01 -9.20
CA ALA A 194 -16.03 -53.83 -10.03
C ALA A 194 -14.95 -54.02 -11.13
N ALA A 195 -14.35 -55.22 -11.20
CA ALA A 195 -13.26 -55.48 -12.13
C ALA A 195 -13.72 -55.71 -13.60
N THR A 196 -15.03 -55.62 -13.88
CA THR A 196 -15.54 -55.92 -15.22
C THR A 196 -16.02 -54.69 -16.01
N GLU A 197 -16.08 -53.50 -15.42
CA GLU A 197 -16.38 -52.28 -16.18
C GLU A 197 -15.27 -51.28 -15.96
N MET A 198 -14.36 -51.18 -16.91
CA MET A 198 -13.43 -50.04 -17.00
C MET A 198 -14.28 -48.76 -17.07
N PRO A 199 -14.20 -47.87 -16.07
CA PRO A 199 -14.89 -46.60 -16.19
C PRO A 199 -14.24 -45.82 -17.34
N GLN A 200 -15.07 -45.50 -18.34
CA GLN A 200 -14.65 -44.57 -19.39
C GLN A 200 -14.12 -43.31 -18.68
N SER A 201 -12.94 -42.87 -19.08
CA SER A 201 -12.33 -41.64 -18.58
C SER A 201 -13.28 -40.48 -18.85
N ILE A 202 -14.04 -40.10 -17.82
CA ILE A 202 -14.85 -38.89 -17.87
C ILE A 202 -13.85 -37.75 -17.81
N GLY A 203 -13.71 -37.03 -18.91
CA GLY A 203 -12.88 -35.82 -18.97
C GLY A 203 -13.24 -34.81 -17.85
N PRO A 204 -12.37 -33.89 -17.53
CA PRO A 204 -12.63 -32.91 -16.50
C PRO A 204 -13.94 -32.18 -16.80
N THR A 205 -14.75 -31.98 -15.77
CA THR A 205 -15.99 -31.21 -15.90
C THR A 205 -15.69 -29.75 -16.25
N PRO A 206 -16.59 -29.05 -16.96
CA PRO A 206 -16.34 -27.63 -17.29
C PRO A 206 -16.09 -26.76 -16.03
N GLU A 207 -16.66 -27.13 -14.87
CA GLU A 207 -16.39 -26.44 -13.60
C GLU A 207 -14.97 -26.70 -13.08
N GLU A 208 -14.42 -27.90 -13.31
CA GLU A 208 -13.02 -28.23 -12.93
C GLU A 208 -12.01 -27.56 -13.86
N ILE A 209 -12.36 -27.37 -15.14
CA ILE A 209 -11.53 -26.63 -16.10
C ILE A 209 -11.46 -25.16 -15.69
N VAL A 210 -12.57 -24.52 -15.38
CA VAL A 210 -12.62 -23.12 -14.92
C VAL A 210 -11.83 -22.96 -13.61
N ALA A 211 -12.02 -23.86 -12.64
CA ALA A 211 -11.26 -23.79 -11.38
C ALA A 211 -9.75 -24.03 -11.58
N ALA A 212 -9.35 -24.82 -12.57
CA ALA A 212 -7.94 -25.02 -12.92
C ALA A 212 -7.36 -23.80 -13.64
N GLU A 213 -8.13 -23.15 -14.51
CA GLU A 213 -7.74 -21.91 -15.18
C GLU A 213 -7.60 -20.75 -14.19
N ASP A 214 -8.53 -20.60 -13.24
CA ASP A 214 -8.45 -19.59 -12.18
C ASP A 214 -7.23 -19.84 -11.28
N SER A 215 -6.94 -21.08 -10.92
CA SER A 215 -5.77 -21.43 -10.12
C SER A 215 -4.45 -21.21 -10.89
N ALA A 216 -4.44 -21.45 -12.19
CA ALA A 216 -3.29 -21.18 -13.06
C ALA A 216 -3.08 -19.68 -13.25
N ALA A 217 -4.16 -18.90 -13.39
CA ALA A 217 -4.11 -17.44 -13.43
C ALA A 217 -3.58 -16.84 -12.13
N ALA A 218 -4.02 -17.35 -10.98
CA ALA A 218 -3.52 -16.93 -9.67
C ALA A 218 -2.01 -17.20 -9.52
N ARG A 219 -1.55 -18.40 -9.90
CA ARG A 219 -0.11 -18.76 -9.87
C ARG A 219 0.72 -17.90 -10.81
N THR A 220 0.20 -17.56 -12.00
CA THR A 220 0.92 -16.66 -12.92
C THR A 220 1.02 -15.24 -12.39
N LEU A 221 0.01 -14.76 -11.65
CA LEU A 221 0.06 -13.49 -10.94
C LEU A 221 1.09 -13.49 -9.82
N GLU A 222 1.15 -14.55 -9.01
CA GLU A 222 2.15 -14.71 -7.95
C GLU A 222 3.58 -14.77 -8.51
N VAL A 223 3.81 -15.51 -9.59
CA VAL A 223 5.11 -15.56 -10.24
C VAL A 223 5.51 -14.19 -10.78
N LYS A 224 4.60 -13.46 -11.44
CA LYS A 224 4.85 -12.09 -11.91
C LYS A 224 5.14 -11.13 -10.75
N GLN A 225 4.47 -11.28 -9.62
CA GLN A 225 4.75 -10.47 -8.42
C GLN A 225 6.14 -10.79 -7.85
N LEU A 226 6.51 -12.07 -7.78
CA LEU A 226 7.85 -12.51 -7.35
C LEU A 226 8.97 -12.01 -8.28
N GLU A 227 8.75 -12.06 -9.59
CA GLU A 227 9.70 -11.51 -10.57
C GLU A 227 9.83 -9.99 -10.43
N ARG A 228 8.73 -9.27 -10.22
CA ARG A 228 8.74 -7.84 -9.94
C ARG A 228 9.52 -7.52 -8.66
N ARG A 229 9.30 -8.28 -7.56
CA ARG A 229 10.06 -8.12 -6.30
C ARG A 229 11.55 -8.36 -6.50
N ARG A 230 11.95 -9.38 -7.27
CA ARG A 230 13.36 -9.67 -7.59
C ARG A 230 14.00 -8.58 -8.44
N ALA A 231 13.30 -8.07 -9.46
CA ALA A 231 13.78 -6.97 -10.29
C ALA A 231 13.98 -5.69 -9.45
N VAL A 232 13.03 -5.36 -8.58
CA VAL A 232 13.12 -4.21 -7.65
C VAL A 232 14.30 -4.38 -6.68
N GLN A 233 14.53 -5.58 -6.14
CA GLN A 233 15.64 -5.84 -5.24
C GLN A 233 17.02 -5.77 -5.95
N GLN A 234 17.10 -6.13 -7.22
CA GLN A 234 18.34 -6.02 -7.99
C GLN A 234 18.70 -4.57 -8.32
N GLU A 235 17.72 -3.67 -8.44
CA GLU A 235 17.94 -2.26 -8.70
C GLU A 235 18.28 -1.44 -7.44
N LEU A 236 17.98 -1.94 -6.24
CA LEU A 236 18.26 -1.30 -4.95
C LEU A 236 19.75 -1.08 -4.63
N GLY A 237 20.67 -1.51 -5.48
CA GLY A 237 22.11 -1.29 -5.30
C GLY A 237 22.64 0.01 -5.92
N SER A 238 21.81 0.75 -6.64
CA SER A 238 22.21 1.99 -7.34
C SER A 238 21.76 3.27 -6.65
N GLU A 239 20.90 3.15 -5.60
CA GLU A 239 20.39 4.29 -4.87
C GLU A 239 21.46 4.91 -3.97
N ARG A 240 21.61 6.20 -4.09
CA ARG A 240 22.51 6.98 -3.25
C ARG A 240 21.96 8.38 -3.04
N SER A 241 22.32 9.00 -1.95
CA SER A 241 22.13 10.43 -1.74
C SER A 241 23.46 11.15 -1.58
N ILE A 242 23.48 12.41 -1.96
CA ILE A 242 24.65 13.28 -1.82
C ILE A 242 24.22 14.43 -0.92
N PHE A 243 24.86 14.53 0.23
CA PHE A 243 24.71 15.67 1.11
C PHE A 243 25.66 16.79 0.68
N HIS A 244 25.17 18.03 0.58
CA HIS A 244 25.94 19.17 0.08
C HIS A 244 26.43 20.09 1.19
N GLY A 245 25.96 19.90 2.42
CA GLY A 245 26.40 20.68 3.57
C GLY A 245 27.81 20.30 4.06
N ARG A 246 28.40 21.16 4.89
CA ARG A 246 29.71 20.88 5.52
C ARG A 246 29.61 19.86 6.64
N SER A 247 28.51 19.86 7.40
CA SER A 247 28.20 18.93 8.49
C SER A 247 26.71 18.61 8.48
N MET A 248 26.36 17.37 8.81
CA MET A 248 24.95 16.98 9.02
C MET A 248 24.39 17.49 10.34
N TYR A 249 25.26 17.73 11.31
CA TYR A 249 24.88 18.14 12.66
C TYR A 249 25.32 19.58 12.91
N ASP A 250 24.43 20.31 13.55
CA ASP A 250 24.70 21.62 14.11
C ASP A 250 25.57 21.49 15.38
N TYR A 251 26.07 22.61 15.91
CA TYR A 251 26.86 22.68 17.16
C TYR A 251 26.11 22.10 18.38
N GLN A 252 24.79 21.96 18.32
CA GLN A 252 23.93 21.33 19.33
C GLN A 252 23.63 19.85 19.05
N GLY A 253 24.22 19.26 18.00
CA GLY A 253 23.95 17.87 17.60
C GLY A 253 22.60 17.67 16.89
N ARG A 254 21.95 18.75 16.44
CA ARG A 254 20.67 18.69 15.70
C ARG A 254 20.95 18.60 14.21
N THR A 255 20.08 17.89 13.51
CA THR A 255 20.11 17.81 12.04
C THR A 255 19.24 18.91 11.42
N TYR A 256 19.32 19.05 10.10
CA TYR A 256 18.46 19.99 9.34
C TYR A 256 16.95 19.68 9.41
N MET A 257 16.57 18.52 9.97
CA MET A 257 15.19 18.19 10.25
C MET A 257 14.58 18.98 11.40
N HIS A 258 15.43 19.53 12.27
CA HIS A 258 14.97 20.35 13.38
C HIS A 258 14.46 21.70 12.87
N ILE A 259 13.28 22.10 13.34
CA ILE A 259 12.68 23.39 12.99
C ILE A 259 13.63 24.52 13.43
N PRO A 260 14.06 25.41 12.53
CA PRO A 260 14.95 26.51 12.88
C PRO A 260 14.29 27.46 13.89
N THR A 261 15.07 27.93 14.85
CA THR A 261 14.61 28.85 15.90
C THR A 261 15.22 30.25 15.74
N ASP A 262 16.13 30.40 14.78
CA ASP A 262 16.85 31.65 14.45
C ASP A 262 16.16 32.47 13.36
N VAL A 263 15.00 32.00 12.90
CA VAL A 263 14.16 32.71 11.93
C VAL A 263 13.18 33.62 12.66
N GLY A 264 12.92 34.81 12.12
CA GLY A 264 12.03 35.81 12.71
C GLY A 264 10.52 35.44 12.67
N VAL A 265 10.17 34.20 12.25
CA VAL A 265 8.81 33.70 12.12
C VAL A 265 8.60 32.52 13.06
N ASN A 266 7.42 32.42 13.65
CA ASN A 266 7.07 31.30 14.52
C ASN A 266 6.59 30.10 13.65
N LEU A 267 7.48 29.17 13.36
CA LEU A 267 7.21 27.98 12.54
C LEU A 267 6.49 26.85 13.29
N ARG A 268 6.09 27.08 14.54
CA ARG A 268 5.38 26.09 15.39
C ARG A 268 3.93 26.50 15.71
N GLY A 269 3.51 27.66 15.22
CA GLY A 269 2.13 28.13 15.36
C GLY A 269 1.16 27.34 14.47
N ASP A 270 -0.11 27.68 14.56
CA ASP A 270 -1.09 27.18 13.61
C ASP A 270 -0.95 27.93 12.28
N SER A 271 -1.08 27.20 11.17
CA SER A 271 -1.01 27.82 9.84
C SER A 271 -2.31 28.59 9.57
N GLY A 272 -2.19 29.81 9.01
CA GLY A 272 -3.35 30.60 8.61
C GLY A 272 -3.88 31.57 9.67
N ASP A 273 -3.22 31.72 10.82
CA ASP A 273 -3.61 32.70 11.85
C ASP A 273 -3.46 34.15 11.37
N GLU A 274 -2.52 34.41 10.48
CA GLU A 274 -2.26 35.72 9.94
C GLU A 274 -2.88 35.91 8.53
N PRO A 275 -3.41 37.11 8.22
CA PRO A 275 -3.97 37.39 6.91
C PRO A 275 -2.88 37.35 5.83
N CYS A 276 -3.19 36.66 4.73
CA CYS A 276 -2.26 36.53 3.62
C CYS A 276 -2.37 37.70 2.62
N TYR A 277 -1.27 37.92 1.90
CA TYR A 277 -1.15 38.93 0.85
C TYR A 277 -0.58 38.29 -0.42
N ILE A 278 -0.86 38.91 -1.57
CA ILE A 278 -0.35 38.44 -2.87
C ILE A 278 1.12 38.80 -2.99
N PRO A 279 2.03 37.84 -3.27
CA PRO A 279 3.46 38.09 -3.44
C PRO A 279 3.74 38.90 -4.71
N GLN A 280 4.75 39.78 -4.66
CA GLN A 280 5.11 40.66 -5.78
C GLN A 280 6.56 40.57 -6.21
N THR A 281 7.49 40.28 -5.25
CA THR A 281 8.93 40.34 -5.51
C THR A 281 9.59 38.96 -5.33
N CYS A 282 10.55 38.65 -6.21
CA CYS A 282 11.36 37.45 -6.09
C CYS A 282 12.49 37.66 -5.08
N ILE A 283 12.50 36.87 -4.02
CA ILE A 283 13.57 36.94 -2.97
C ILE A 283 14.76 36.09 -3.39
N HIS A 284 14.49 34.84 -3.83
CA HIS A 284 15.55 33.88 -4.09
C HIS A 284 15.20 32.98 -5.29
N THR A 285 16.24 32.57 -6.02
CA THR A 285 16.14 31.62 -7.12
C THR A 285 17.02 30.42 -6.82
N PHE A 286 16.40 29.26 -6.61
CA PHE A 286 17.11 28.00 -6.39
C PHE A 286 17.53 27.43 -7.74
N THR A 287 18.83 27.22 -7.89
CA THR A 287 19.41 26.66 -9.10
C THR A 287 20.06 25.31 -8.82
N GLY A 288 19.98 24.39 -9.76
CA GLY A 288 20.64 23.08 -9.59
C GLY A 288 19.94 21.90 -10.24
N HIS A 289 18.68 22.03 -10.64
CA HIS A 289 18.06 21.09 -11.54
C HIS A 289 18.47 21.41 -12.99
N THR A 290 18.61 20.36 -13.81
CA THR A 290 19.05 20.50 -15.21
C THR A 290 17.89 20.39 -16.20
N ARG A 291 16.73 20.01 -15.72
CA ARG A 291 15.48 19.90 -16.49
C ARG A 291 14.32 20.42 -15.66
N GLY A 292 13.15 20.52 -16.31
CA GLY A 292 11.94 21.02 -15.68
C GLY A 292 11.56 20.35 -14.37
N ILE A 293 10.97 21.13 -13.48
CA ILE A 293 10.40 20.67 -12.22
C ILE A 293 9.08 19.96 -12.54
N SER A 294 8.79 18.87 -11.84
CA SER A 294 7.53 18.13 -11.95
C SER A 294 6.63 18.30 -10.73
N ALA A 295 7.21 18.38 -9.53
CA ALA A 295 6.45 18.58 -8.30
C ALA A 295 7.31 19.30 -7.25
N LEU A 296 6.65 20.08 -6.40
CA LEU A 296 7.20 20.72 -5.21
C LEU A 296 6.36 20.32 -4.00
N ARG A 297 7.01 20.09 -2.85
CA ARG A 297 6.34 19.86 -1.57
C ARG A 297 7.11 20.50 -0.44
N LEU A 298 6.41 21.27 0.38
CA LEU A 298 6.95 21.83 1.61
C LEU A 298 7.00 20.75 2.69
N PHE A 299 7.91 20.92 3.63
CA PHE A 299 7.98 20.08 4.82
C PHE A 299 6.69 20.22 5.63
N PRO A 300 6.10 19.12 6.11
CA PRO A 300 4.84 19.16 6.84
C PRO A 300 4.88 20.12 8.02
N GLN A 301 3.78 20.78 8.27
CA GLN A 301 3.56 21.75 9.34
C GLN A 301 4.48 22.99 9.27
N SER A 302 5.78 22.85 9.41
CA SER A 302 6.71 23.98 9.55
C SER A 302 7.13 24.65 8.24
N GLY A 303 7.08 23.96 7.12
CA GLY A 303 7.45 24.51 5.81
C GLY A 303 8.91 24.95 5.64
N HIS A 304 9.82 24.61 6.56
CA HIS A 304 11.21 25.10 6.53
C HIS A 304 12.08 24.42 5.47
N LEU A 305 11.71 23.21 5.04
CA LEU A 305 12.38 22.49 3.96
C LEU A 305 11.46 22.38 2.74
N LEU A 306 12.08 22.37 1.57
CA LEU A 306 11.41 22.17 0.30
C LEU A 306 11.95 20.93 -0.40
N LEU A 307 11.07 20.06 -0.80
CA LEU A 307 11.38 18.89 -1.63
C LEU A 307 10.97 19.20 -3.06
N SER A 308 11.89 18.96 -4.01
CA SER A 308 11.62 19.14 -5.43
C SER A 308 11.89 17.87 -6.21
N ALA A 309 10.96 17.51 -7.07
CA ALA A 309 11.13 16.47 -8.08
C ALA A 309 11.33 17.10 -9.46
N SER A 310 12.20 16.50 -10.26
CA SER A 310 12.48 17.02 -11.59
C SER A 310 12.51 15.93 -12.66
N MET A 311 12.37 16.36 -13.88
CA MET A 311 12.56 15.53 -15.08
C MET A 311 14.03 15.11 -15.29
N ASP A 312 14.97 15.63 -14.47
CA ASP A 312 16.38 15.22 -14.46
C ASP A 312 16.66 13.93 -13.66
N THR A 313 15.60 13.20 -13.26
CA THR A 313 15.66 11.96 -12.48
C THR A 313 16.10 12.11 -11.02
N LYS A 314 16.23 13.33 -10.53
CA LYS A 314 16.71 13.64 -9.19
C LYS A 314 15.65 14.26 -8.33
N VAL A 315 15.68 13.92 -7.04
CA VAL A 315 14.97 14.63 -6.00
C VAL A 315 15.98 15.48 -5.24
N LYS A 316 15.65 16.71 -4.94
CA LYS A 316 16.49 17.61 -4.15
C LYS A 316 15.72 18.15 -2.95
N LEU A 317 16.44 18.26 -1.84
CA LEU A 317 15.97 18.87 -0.60
C LEU A 317 16.69 20.20 -0.42
N TRP A 318 15.92 21.26 -0.17
CA TRP A 318 16.39 22.63 -0.03
C TRP A 318 15.99 23.18 1.32
N ASP A 319 16.85 24.03 1.85
CA ASP A 319 16.53 24.88 3.00
C ASP A 319 15.97 26.20 2.48
N ILE A 320 14.79 26.61 2.95
CA ILE A 320 14.14 27.83 2.47
C ILE A 320 14.68 29.06 3.18
N TYR A 321 14.99 28.96 4.46
CA TYR A 321 15.31 30.10 5.31
C TYR A 321 16.80 30.42 5.35
N HIS A 322 17.69 29.43 5.30
CA HIS A 322 19.13 29.63 5.34
C HIS A 322 19.73 29.65 3.93
N GLN A 323 19.73 30.83 3.30
CA GLN A 323 20.35 31.11 2.00
C GLN A 323 19.83 30.27 0.82
N GLY A 324 18.74 29.52 0.95
CA GLY A 324 18.19 28.73 -0.14
C GLY A 324 19.12 27.61 -0.65
N ASN A 325 19.94 27.03 0.22
CA ASN A 325 20.93 26.05 -0.18
C ASN A 325 20.33 24.67 -0.44
N CYS A 326 20.85 23.96 -1.45
CA CYS A 326 20.54 22.54 -1.62
C CYS A 326 21.23 21.75 -0.51
N LEU A 327 20.45 21.10 0.35
CA LEU A 327 20.96 20.27 1.43
C LEU A 327 21.35 18.88 0.94
N ARG A 328 20.48 18.24 0.17
CA ARG A 328 20.68 16.86 -0.27
C ARG A 328 20.11 16.63 -1.67
N THR A 329 20.80 15.79 -2.43
CA THR A 329 20.33 15.28 -3.71
C THR A 329 20.18 13.76 -3.64
N PHE A 330 19.00 13.24 -3.98
CA PHE A 330 18.70 11.82 -4.01
C PHE A 330 18.78 11.32 -5.45
N LEU A 331 19.52 10.22 -5.64
CA LEU A 331 19.81 9.60 -6.92
C LEU A 331 19.40 8.13 -6.86
N GLY A 332 18.67 7.65 -7.85
CA GLY A 332 18.26 6.25 -7.87
C GLY A 332 17.15 5.93 -8.87
N HIS A 333 16.44 6.95 -9.37
CA HIS A 333 15.49 6.76 -10.45
C HIS A 333 16.17 6.78 -11.82
N SER A 334 15.74 5.87 -12.71
CA SER A 334 16.28 5.76 -14.08
C SER A 334 15.54 6.65 -15.08
N LYS A 335 14.32 7.10 -14.76
CA LYS A 335 13.48 7.95 -15.61
C LYS A 335 13.02 9.20 -14.86
N PRO A 336 12.44 10.19 -15.57
CA PRO A 336 11.90 11.39 -14.97
C PRO A 336 10.98 11.10 -13.78
N LEU A 337 11.01 11.99 -12.79
CA LEU A 337 10.09 11.94 -11.66
C LEU A 337 8.74 12.55 -12.03
N ARG A 338 7.68 12.04 -11.42
CA ARG A 338 6.31 12.54 -11.60
C ARG A 338 5.80 13.27 -10.36
N ASP A 339 5.92 12.65 -9.19
CA ASP A 339 5.42 13.22 -7.92
C ASP A 339 6.35 12.86 -6.77
N VAL A 340 6.33 13.66 -5.72
CA VAL A 340 7.00 13.42 -4.44
C VAL A 340 6.05 13.81 -3.32
N TYR A 341 6.13 13.11 -2.18
CA TYR A 341 5.27 13.40 -1.05
C TYR A 341 5.90 12.98 0.27
N PHE A 342 5.88 13.87 1.27
CA PHE A 342 6.33 13.58 2.63
C PHE A 342 5.29 12.75 3.40
N ASN A 343 5.74 12.01 4.39
CA ASN A 343 4.85 11.52 5.45
C ASN A 343 4.48 12.69 6.39
N ASN A 344 3.55 12.47 7.33
CA ASN A 344 3.07 13.54 8.21
C ASN A 344 4.16 14.15 9.10
N ASP A 345 5.16 13.37 9.50
CA ASP A 345 6.27 13.80 10.35
C ASP A 345 7.44 14.39 9.54
N GLY A 346 7.41 14.29 8.21
CA GLY A 346 8.51 14.68 7.34
C GLY A 346 9.75 13.79 7.43
N THR A 347 9.74 12.74 8.26
CA THR A 347 10.89 11.84 8.45
C THR A 347 11.17 11.00 7.21
N GLN A 348 10.15 10.71 6.44
CA GLN A 348 10.21 9.91 5.23
C GLN A 348 9.48 10.60 4.08
N PHE A 349 9.86 10.27 2.85
CA PHE A 349 9.12 10.71 1.69
C PHE A 349 9.09 9.64 0.59
N LEU A 350 8.07 9.71 -0.22
CA LEU A 350 7.90 8.89 -1.44
C LEU A 350 8.33 9.67 -2.66
N SER A 351 8.91 8.99 -3.62
CA SER A 351 9.16 9.52 -4.96
C SER A 351 8.59 8.57 -6.01
N ALA A 352 7.82 9.11 -6.94
CA ALA A 352 7.17 8.38 -8.03
C ALA A 352 7.79 8.77 -9.38
N SER A 353 8.09 7.78 -10.23
CA SER A 353 8.79 8.00 -11.49
C SER A 353 8.18 7.23 -12.66
N TYR A 354 8.48 7.69 -13.87
CA TYR A 354 8.18 7.00 -15.12
C TYR A 354 8.90 5.65 -15.29
N ASP A 355 9.82 5.29 -14.39
CA ASP A 355 10.41 3.96 -14.33
C ASP A 355 9.48 2.88 -13.75
N LYS A 356 8.25 3.27 -13.39
CA LYS A 356 7.20 2.45 -12.78
C LYS A 356 7.50 2.02 -11.35
N GLN A 357 8.45 2.70 -10.73
CA GLN A 357 8.82 2.47 -9.34
C GLN A 357 8.44 3.65 -8.46
N ILE A 358 8.11 3.33 -7.23
CA ILE A 358 7.93 4.27 -6.14
C ILE A 358 9.02 3.94 -5.12
N LYS A 359 9.79 4.93 -4.70
CA LYS A 359 10.86 4.73 -3.72
C LYS A 359 10.56 5.49 -2.44
N LEU A 360 10.77 4.80 -1.33
CA LEU A 360 10.66 5.36 0.01
C LEU A 360 12.05 5.72 0.50
N TRP A 361 12.21 6.97 0.89
CA TRP A 361 13.47 7.54 1.35
C TRP A 361 13.35 8.00 2.79
N ASP A 362 14.42 7.85 3.52
CA ASP A 362 14.62 8.52 4.79
C ASP A 362 15.13 9.94 4.51
N THR A 363 14.40 10.94 5.01
CA THR A 363 14.75 12.35 4.76
C THR A 363 16.07 12.72 5.43
N GLU A 364 16.32 12.24 6.64
CA GLU A 364 17.49 12.61 7.44
C GLU A 364 18.77 11.93 6.95
N THR A 365 18.77 10.61 6.86
CA THR A 365 19.97 9.86 6.43
C THR A 365 20.18 9.88 4.93
N GLY A 366 19.11 10.05 4.17
CA GLY A 366 19.11 10.00 2.72
C GLY A 366 19.19 8.59 2.15
N ALA A 367 18.97 7.57 2.98
CA ALA A 367 18.94 6.19 2.54
C ALA A 367 17.64 5.85 1.83
N CYS A 368 17.70 5.05 0.79
CA CYS A 368 16.52 4.44 0.21
C CYS A 368 16.10 3.25 1.09
N LEU A 369 14.98 3.37 1.75
CA LEU A 369 14.47 2.32 2.64
C LEU A 369 13.87 1.17 1.86
N ARG A 370 13.10 1.49 0.82
CA ARG A 370 12.41 0.49 0.01
C ARG A 370 12.01 1.02 -1.36
N ALA A 371 11.87 0.11 -2.31
CA ALA A 371 11.29 0.37 -3.63
C ALA A 371 10.05 -0.50 -3.86
N PHE A 372 9.03 0.08 -4.47
CA PHE A 372 7.75 -0.56 -4.75
C PHE A 372 7.49 -0.53 -6.25
N GLY A 373 7.14 -1.69 -6.82
CA GLY A 373 6.74 -1.77 -8.21
C GLY A 373 5.26 -1.46 -8.39
N ALA A 374 4.93 -0.32 -8.92
CA ALA A 374 3.56 0.10 -9.14
C ALA A 374 2.83 -0.66 -10.28
N GLY A 375 3.58 -1.42 -11.07
CA GLY A 375 3.04 -2.12 -12.25
C GLY A 375 3.02 -1.25 -13.50
N ASP A 376 2.50 -0.05 -13.40
CA ASP A 376 2.58 1.00 -14.43
C ASP A 376 3.02 2.33 -13.82
N VAL A 377 3.09 3.39 -14.63
CA VAL A 377 3.57 4.72 -14.21
C VAL A 377 2.66 5.27 -13.11
N PRO A 378 3.20 5.57 -11.92
CA PRO A 378 2.47 6.25 -10.87
C PRO A 378 2.39 7.76 -11.20
N ASN A 379 1.17 8.30 -11.27
CA ASN A 379 0.93 9.71 -11.52
C ASN A 379 0.93 10.54 -10.23
N CYS A 380 0.43 9.96 -9.13
CA CYS A 380 0.31 10.62 -7.84
C CYS A 380 0.54 9.60 -6.71
N VAL A 381 1.24 10.01 -5.66
CA VAL A 381 1.46 9.21 -4.46
C VAL A 381 1.08 10.02 -3.23
N ARG A 382 0.36 9.39 -2.29
CA ARG A 382 -0.08 10.06 -1.04
C ARG A 382 -0.01 9.09 0.13
N PHE A 383 0.66 9.49 1.20
CA PHE A 383 0.55 8.80 2.48
C PHE A 383 -0.85 8.98 3.07
N ASN A 384 -1.26 8.02 3.88
CA ASN A 384 -2.45 8.20 4.68
C ASN A 384 -2.17 9.26 5.76
N PRO A 385 -2.97 10.34 5.84
CA PRO A 385 -2.71 11.41 6.80
C PRO A 385 -3.02 11.03 8.26
N ASN A 386 -3.63 9.87 8.54
CA ASN A 386 -3.86 9.43 9.90
C ASN A 386 -2.56 8.98 10.56
N GLU A 387 -2.33 9.40 11.80
CA GLU A 387 -1.14 9.03 12.58
C GLU A 387 -1.00 7.52 12.74
N ASP A 388 -2.11 6.80 12.96
CA ASP A 388 -2.11 5.34 13.13
C ASP A 388 -1.80 4.57 11.83
N LYS A 389 -2.02 5.18 10.66
CA LYS A 389 -1.93 4.54 9.34
C LYS A 389 -0.83 5.12 8.45
N GLN A 390 0.17 5.76 9.01
CA GLN A 390 1.28 6.34 8.24
C GLN A 390 2.14 5.32 7.49
N ASN A 391 1.99 4.05 7.84
CA ASN A 391 2.65 2.97 7.10
C ASN A 391 2.00 2.64 5.77
N VAL A 392 0.84 3.21 5.49
CA VAL A 392 0.07 2.92 4.29
C VAL A 392 0.06 4.13 3.37
N PHE A 393 0.30 3.90 2.09
CA PHE A 393 0.16 4.93 1.07
C PHE A 393 -0.61 4.44 -0.14
N LEU A 394 -1.22 5.38 -0.85
CA LEU A 394 -1.94 5.14 -2.08
C LEU A 394 -1.12 5.64 -3.27
N ALA A 395 -1.14 4.90 -4.35
CA ALA A 395 -0.55 5.28 -5.63
C ALA A 395 -1.60 5.25 -6.73
N ALA A 396 -1.82 6.37 -7.39
CA ALA A 396 -2.64 6.46 -8.59
C ALA A 396 -1.79 6.10 -9.80
N THR A 397 -2.23 5.13 -10.60
CA THR A 397 -1.46 4.61 -11.72
C THR A 397 -2.10 4.90 -13.07
N ASN A 398 -1.29 4.88 -14.11
CA ASN A 398 -1.74 5.11 -15.47
C ASN A 398 -2.58 3.95 -16.03
N ASP A 399 -2.51 2.75 -15.42
CA ASP A 399 -3.29 1.56 -15.79
C ASP A 399 -4.70 1.54 -15.18
N LYS A 400 -5.25 2.71 -14.80
CA LYS A 400 -6.63 2.93 -14.33
C LYS A 400 -6.91 2.39 -12.92
N ARG A 401 -5.88 2.00 -12.18
CA ARG A 401 -5.98 1.47 -10.83
C ARG A 401 -5.38 2.42 -9.81
N ILE A 402 -5.86 2.29 -8.60
CA ILE A 402 -5.24 2.88 -7.44
C ILE A 402 -4.75 1.71 -6.59
N VAL A 403 -3.49 1.73 -6.21
CA VAL A 403 -2.85 0.64 -5.49
C VAL A 403 -2.47 1.13 -4.09
N GLN A 404 -2.87 0.38 -3.10
CA GLN A 404 -2.53 0.63 -1.70
C GLN A 404 -1.35 -0.26 -1.31
N PHE A 405 -0.32 0.36 -0.77
CA PHE A 405 0.89 -0.31 -0.31
C PHE A 405 1.09 -0.13 1.18
N ASP A 406 1.66 -1.15 1.82
CA ASP A 406 2.20 -1.04 3.16
C ASP A 406 3.73 -0.86 3.08
N THR A 407 4.24 0.19 3.70
CA THR A 407 5.68 0.51 3.73
C THR A 407 6.49 -0.51 4.51
N ARG A 408 5.90 -1.20 5.50
CA ARG A 408 6.57 -2.18 6.34
C ARG A 408 6.73 -3.53 5.66
N SER A 409 5.64 -4.07 5.10
CA SER A 409 5.69 -5.35 4.38
C SER A 409 6.25 -5.18 2.96
N GLY A 410 5.99 -4.05 2.33
CA GLY A 410 6.33 -3.80 0.93
C GLY A 410 5.32 -4.43 -0.03
N GLU A 411 4.19 -4.89 0.49
CA GLU A 411 3.16 -5.59 -0.28
C GLU A 411 2.03 -4.66 -0.66
N VAL A 412 1.32 -5.05 -1.71
CA VAL A 412 0.04 -4.45 -2.06
C VAL A 412 -1.01 -5.00 -1.10
N THR A 413 -1.62 -4.10 -0.33
CA THR A 413 -2.68 -4.46 0.62
C THR A 413 -4.05 -4.44 -0.03
N GLN A 414 -4.30 -3.49 -0.94
CA GLN A 414 -5.57 -3.32 -1.61
C GLN A 414 -5.38 -2.72 -3.00
N GLU A 415 -6.25 -3.08 -3.95
CA GLU A 415 -6.39 -2.43 -5.25
C GLU A 415 -7.81 -1.89 -5.41
N TYR A 416 -7.92 -0.63 -5.88
CA TYR A 416 -9.19 0.00 -6.19
C TYR A 416 -9.33 0.11 -7.71
N VAL A 417 -10.29 -0.63 -8.25
CA VAL A 417 -10.54 -0.72 -9.68
C VAL A 417 -11.91 -0.10 -9.98
N GLY A 418 -11.96 0.74 -10.99
CA GLY A 418 -13.22 1.37 -11.38
C GLY A 418 -13.07 2.43 -12.46
N HIS A 419 -11.98 3.20 -12.45
CA HIS A 419 -11.71 4.20 -13.48
C HIS A 419 -11.50 3.56 -14.87
N MET A 420 -11.92 4.28 -15.91
CA MET A 420 -11.72 3.87 -17.30
C MET A 420 -10.56 4.58 -17.99
N GLY A 421 -9.96 5.56 -17.35
CA GLY A 421 -8.78 6.30 -17.79
C GLY A 421 -7.68 6.31 -16.74
N ALA A 422 -6.52 6.88 -17.06
CA ALA A 422 -5.43 7.08 -16.12
C ALA A 422 -5.92 7.86 -14.89
N VAL A 423 -5.51 7.44 -13.69
CA VAL A 423 -5.85 8.14 -12.46
C VAL A 423 -4.80 9.20 -12.20
N ASN A 424 -5.24 10.46 -12.03
CA ASN A 424 -4.34 11.62 -11.95
C ASN A 424 -4.07 12.05 -10.52
N THR A 425 -5.11 12.10 -9.65
CA THR A 425 -4.97 12.63 -8.30
C THR A 425 -5.62 11.73 -7.25
N ILE A 426 -5.10 11.84 -6.04
CA ILE A 426 -5.68 11.27 -4.83
C ILE A 426 -5.74 12.38 -3.79
N THR A 427 -6.90 12.61 -3.19
CA THR A 427 -7.10 13.61 -2.14
C THR A 427 -7.91 13.00 -1.01
N PHE A 428 -7.34 12.97 0.21
CA PHE A 428 -8.05 12.50 1.39
C PHE A 428 -9.03 13.57 1.87
N VAL A 429 -10.20 13.13 2.33
CA VAL A 429 -11.29 13.98 2.79
C VAL A 429 -12.01 13.33 3.99
N ASP A 430 -12.91 14.07 4.63
CA ASP A 430 -13.76 13.56 5.71
C ASP A 430 -12.93 12.92 6.83
N ASN A 431 -12.01 13.69 7.41
CA ASN A 431 -11.07 13.24 8.44
C ASN A 431 -10.32 11.97 8.04
N ASN A 432 -9.88 11.91 6.78
CA ASN A 432 -9.09 10.83 6.20
C ASN A 432 -9.81 9.47 6.09
N ARG A 433 -11.11 9.44 6.35
CA ARG A 433 -11.94 8.25 6.18
C ARG A 433 -12.17 7.93 4.71
N ARG A 434 -12.31 8.96 3.88
CA ARG A 434 -12.58 8.84 2.45
C ARG A 434 -11.47 9.48 1.65
N PHE A 435 -11.35 9.04 0.43
CA PHE A 435 -10.51 9.72 -0.53
C PHE A 435 -11.21 9.89 -1.88
N VAL A 436 -10.82 10.92 -2.58
CA VAL A 436 -11.36 11.29 -3.88
C VAL A 436 -10.28 11.13 -4.92
N THR A 437 -10.64 10.57 -6.06
CA THR A 437 -9.75 10.40 -7.19
C THR A 437 -10.31 11.03 -8.44
N THR A 438 -9.43 11.59 -9.25
CA THR A 438 -9.76 12.11 -10.57
C THR A 438 -9.02 11.33 -11.64
N SER A 439 -9.62 11.23 -12.80
CA SER A 439 -9.07 10.46 -13.92
C SER A 439 -9.28 11.17 -15.26
N ASP A 440 -8.52 10.74 -16.26
CA ASP A 440 -8.69 11.17 -17.64
C ASP A 440 -10.01 10.69 -18.28
N ASP A 441 -10.74 9.80 -17.60
CA ASP A 441 -12.10 9.41 -17.96
C ASP A 441 -13.13 10.53 -17.72
N LYS A 442 -12.68 11.71 -17.29
CA LYS A 442 -13.51 12.88 -16.96
C LYS A 442 -14.48 12.62 -15.82
N THR A 443 -14.12 11.72 -14.89
CA THR A 443 -14.93 11.43 -13.73
C THR A 443 -14.15 11.67 -12.43
N LEU A 444 -14.90 11.98 -11.39
CA LEU A 444 -14.43 12.06 -10.02
C LEU A 444 -15.10 10.92 -9.26
N ARG A 445 -14.33 10.13 -8.54
CA ARG A 445 -14.83 9.01 -7.75
C ARG A 445 -14.43 9.16 -6.29
N VAL A 446 -15.37 8.79 -5.44
CA VAL A 446 -15.20 8.82 -4.00
C VAL A 446 -15.18 7.38 -3.48
N TRP A 447 -14.20 7.09 -2.64
CA TRP A 447 -13.95 5.79 -2.07
C TRP A 447 -13.89 5.87 -0.55
N ASP A 448 -14.31 4.83 0.15
CA ASP A 448 -13.93 4.63 1.55
C ASP A 448 -12.55 3.97 1.60
N PHE A 449 -11.76 4.38 2.58
CA PHE A 449 -10.45 3.78 2.78
C PHE A 449 -10.61 2.31 3.21
N ASP A 450 -9.76 1.41 2.70
CA ASP A 450 -9.81 -0.04 2.87
C ASP A 450 -11.02 -0.77 2.21
N ILE A 451 -11.92 -0.05 1.54
CA ILE A 451 -13.08 -0.65 0.85
C ILE A 451 -13.00 -0.37 -0.65
N PRO A 452 -12.77 -1.39 -1.52
CA PRO A 452 -12.57 -1.19 -2.95
C PRO A 452 -13.89 -0.99 -3.74
N VAL A 453 -14.81 -0.21 -3.17
CA VAL A 453 -16.10 0.09 -3.79
C VAL A 453 -16.27 1.59 -3.96
N VAL A 454 -16.71 2.02 -5.13
CA VAL A 454 -17.03 3.41 -5.41
C VAL A 454 -18.31 3.81 -4.66
N ILE A 455 -18.19 4.71 -3.69
CA ILE A 455 -19.36 5.24 -2.96
C ILE A 455 -20.13 6.21 -3.83
N LYS A 456 -19.41 7.09 -4.53
CA LYS A 456 -20.02 8.11 -5.37
C LYS A 456 -19.22 8.32 -6.63
N LEU A 457 -19.93 8.39 -7.73
CA LEU A 457 -19.43 8.80 -9.04
C LEU A 457 -19.98 10.20 -9.35
N VAL A 458 -19.09 11.12 -9.67
CA VAL A 458 -19.44 12.44 -10.18
C VAL A 458 -18.94 12.52 -11.63
N ALA A 459 -19.88 12.69 -12.55
CA ALA A 459 -19.61 12.85 -13.98
C ALA A 459 -20.56 13.89 -14.52
N GLU A 460 -20.04 15.06 -14.85
CA GLU A 460 -20.82 16.13 -15.46
C GLU A 460 -20.56 16.18 -16.97
N PRO A 461 -21.53 16.41 -17.81
CA PRO A 461 -21.35 16.41 -19.27
C PRO A 461 -20.31 17.42 -19.77
N THR A 462 -20.11 18.50 -19.01
CA THR A 462 -19.15 19.58 -19.33
C THR A 462 -17.80 19.40 -18.63
N MET A 463 -17.59 18.28 -17.92
CA MET A 463 -16.37 18.03 -17.18
C MET A 463 -15.23 17.62 -18.12
N TYR A 464 -14.07 18.20 -17.91
CA TYR A 464 -12.83 17.81 -18.56
C TYR A 464 -11.96 17.00 -17.57
N SER A 465 -10.83 16.50 -18.05
CA SER A 465 -9.85 15.86 -17.18
C SER A 465 -9.35 16.85 -16.13
N LEU A 466 -9.19 16.37 -14.89
CA LEU A 466 -8.79 17.15 -13.72
C LEU A 466 -7.40 16.65 -13.27
N PRO A 467 -6.31 17.19 -13.81
CA PRO A 467 -4.97 16.67 -13.57
C PRO A 467 -4.40 16.98 -12.18
N THR A 468 -4.89 18.01 -11.50
CA THR A 468 -4.42 18.38 -10.17
C THR A 468 -5.58 18.69 -9.22
N ALA A 469 -5.35 18.45 -7.94
CA ALA A 469 -6.32 18.65 -6.88
C ALA A 469 -5.62 19.16 -5.62
N THR A 470 -6.24 20.10 -4.92
CA THR A 470 -5.76 20.60 -3.62
C THR A 470 -6.95 20.82 -2.70
N LEU A 471 -6.80 20.36 -1.46
CA LEU A 471 -7.78 20.55 -0.39
C LEU A 471 -7.56 21.93 0.24
N ASP A 472 -8.65 22.61 0.50
CA ASP A 472 -8.67 23.86 1.27
C ASP A 472 -8.17 23.64 2.71
N PRO A 473 -7.46 24.58 3.34
CA PRO A 473 -7.01 24.46 4.73
C PRO A 473 -8.13 24.17 5.73
N SER A 474 -9.34 24.68 5.48
CA SER A 474 -10.51 24.35 6.30
C SER A 474 -11.05 22.92 6.10
N GLY A 475 -10.59 22.19 5.09
CA GLY A 475 -11.06 20.85 4.76
C GLY A 475 -12.44 20.77 4.13
N HIS A 476 -13.11 21.91 3.84
CA HIS A 476 -14.47 21.95 3.33
C HIS A 476 -14.58 21.93 1.80
N TRP A 477 -13.54 22.38 1.10
CA TRP A 477 -13.53 22.54 -0.34
C TRP A 477 -12.33 21.88 -0.98
N ILE A 478 -12.50 21.36 -2.17
CA ILE A 478 -11.44 20.83 -3.00
C ILE A 478 -11.42 21.63 -4.30
N ALA A 479 -10.26 22.19 -4.62
CA ALA A 479 -10.02 22.87 -5.88
C ALA A 479 -9.37 21.90 -6.87
N TYR A 480 -9.92 21.85 -8.07
CA TYR A 480 -9.42 21.03 -9.17
C TYR A 480 -9.07 21.92 -10.35
N GLN A 481 -7.87 21.78 -10.87
CA GLN A 481 -7.52 22.34 -12.16
C GLN A 481 -8.19 21.52 -13.26
N SER A 482 -8.90 22.17 -14.15
CA SER A 482 -9.48 21.55 -15.34
C SER A 482 -8.65 21.86 -16.57
N MET A 483 -8.58 20.91 -17.50
CA MET A 483 -7.85 21.06 -18.76
C MET A 483 -8.46 22.09 -19.72
N ASP A 484 -9.65 22.60 -19.40
CA ASP A 484 -10.31 23.70 -20.13
C ASP A 484 -9.92 25.10 -19.62
N SER A 485 -8.82 25.20 -18.86
CA SER A 485 -8.32 26.46 -18.29
C SER A 485 -9.29 27.11 -17.29
N GLN A 486 -9.93 26.27 -16.45
CA GLN A 486 -10.77 26.71 -15.35
C GLN A 486 -10.39 25.96 -14.07
N VAL A 487 -10.59 26.58 -12.93
CA VAL A 487 -10.53 25.87 -11.65
C VAL A 487 -11.95 25.60 -11.17
N ALA A 488 -12.27 24.34 -10.94
CA ALA A 488 -13.57 23.89 -10.45
C ALA A 488 -13.49 23.57 -8.94
N ILE A 489 -14.47 24.02 -8.18
CA ILE A 489 -14.52 23.82 -6.74
C ILE A 489 -15.64 22.86 -6.36
N TYR A 490 -15.30 21.84 -5.61
CA TYR A 490 -16.25 20.85 -5.09
C TYR A 490 -16.23 20.82 -3.57
N SER A 491 -17.40 20.61 -2.97
CA SER A 491 -17.48 20.38 -1.52
C SER A 491 -16.90 19.01 -1.15
N SER A 492 -16.07 18.94 -0.13
CA SER A 492 -15.45 17.70 0.36
C SER A 492 -16.47 16.72 0.96
N GLN A 493 -17.59 17.22 1.50
CA GLN A 493 -18.63 16.40 2.12
C GLN A 493 -19.71 15.95 1.13
N THR A 494 -20.23 16.89 0.34
CA THR A 494 -21.36 16.62 -0.56
C THR A 494 -20.92 16.26 -1.98
N PHE A 495 -19.69 16.56 -2.35
CA PHE A 495 -19.12 16.38 -3.70
C PHE A 495 -19.96 17.06 -4.79
N LYS A 496 -20.54 18.19 -4.44
CA LYS A 496 -21.27 19.04 -5.38
C LYS A 496 -20.39 20.19 -5.83
N ASN A 497 -20.44 20.50 -7.12
CA ASN A 497 -19.78 21.64 -7.70
C ASN A 497 -20.38 22.95 -7.16
N ARG A 498 -19.53 23.88 -6.73
CA ARG A 498 -19.94 25.21 -6.24
C ARG A 498 -20.52 26.08 -7.35
N ARG A 499 -20.39 25.69 -8.63
CA ARG A 499 -20.79 26.44 -9.83
C ARG A 499 -20.08 27.79 -10.01
N LYS A 500 -19.09 28.10 -9.20
CA LYS A 500 -18.17 29.21 -9.39
C LYS A 500 -16.94 28.68 -10.12
N ALA A 501 -16.68 29.13 -11.31
CA ALA A 501 -15.51 28.75 -12.09
C ALA A 501 -14.53 29.93 -12.12
N PHE A 502 -13.31 29.67 -11.68
CA PHE A 502 -12.22 30.63 -11.71
C PHE A 502 -11.54 30.55 -13.08
N ARG A 503 -11.53 31.67 -13.80
CA ARG A 503 -11.05 31.75 -15.17
C ARG A 503 -10.01 32.87 -15.32
N GLY A 504 -9.34 32.94 -16.47
CA GLY A 504 -8.39 34.01 -16.78
C GLY A 504 -6.95 33.54 -16.90
N HIS A 505 -6.67 32.25 -16.69
CA HIS A 505 -5.38 31.62 -16.96
C HIS A 505 -5.50 30.64 -18.13
N SER A 506 -4.38 30.24 -18.71
CA SER A 506 -4.31 29.23 -19.77
C SER A 506 -3.35 28.13 -19.39
N VAL A 507 -3.83 26.92 -19.18
CA VAL A 507 -2.96 25.79 -18.80
C VAL A 507 -2.19 25.19 -19.97
N GLY A 508 -2.58 25.48 -21.22
CA GLY A 508 -1.86 24.98 -22.40
C GLY A 508 -1.74 23.45 -22.47
N GLY A 509 -2.61 22.71 -21.78
CA GLY A 509 -2.52 21.25 -21.67
C GLY A 509 -1.59 20.73 -20.57
N ALA A 510 -0.99 21.61 -19.76
CA ALA A 510 -0.15 21.23 -18.64
C ALA A 510 -0.96 20.97 -17.36
N ALA A 511 -0.46 20.06 -16.50
CA ALA A 511 -1.06 19.76 -15.21
C ALA A 511 -0.59 20.77 -14.15
N CYS A 512 -0.97 22.04 -14.30
CA CYS A 512 -0.60 23.09 -13.36
C CYS A 512 -1.26 22.86 -12.00
N GLN A 513 -0.48 22.97 -10.94
CA GLN A 513 -0.98 22.82 -9.57
C GLN A 513 -1.88 24.00 -9.21
N VAL A 514 -2.92 23.72 -8.41
CA VAL A 514 -3.76 24.72 -7.75
C VAL A 514 -3.35 24.78 -6.28
N GLY A 515 -3.33 25.94 -5.68
CA GLY A 515 -3.00 26.13 -4.26
C GLY A 515 -3.98 27.08 -3.58
N PHE A 516 -4.16 26.90 -2.28
CA PHE A 516 -4.82 27.85 -1.40
C PHE A 516 -3.79 28.60 -0.57
N SER A 517 -4.04 29.85 -0.25
CA SER A 517 -3.29 30.54 0.78
C SER A 517 -3.56 29.89 2.15
N PRO A 518 -2.65 29.98 3.13
CA PRO A 518 -2.84 29.42 4.46
C PRO A 518 -4.12 29.88 5.17
N ASP A 519 -4.54 31.14 4.96
CA ASP A 519 -5.79 31.71 5.50
C ASP A 519 -7.05 31.31 4.70
N GLY A 520 -6.92 30.56 3.59
CA GLY A 520 -8.02 30.15 2.74
C GLY A 520 -8.69 31.26 1.93
N LYS A 521 -8.14 32.48 1.91
CA LYS A 521 -8.70 33.63 1.20
C LYS A 521 -8.39 33.62 -0.27
N PHE A 522 -7.15 33.29 -0.63
CA PHE A 522 -6.70 33.31 -2.03
C PHE A 522 -6.63 31.91 -2.60
N LEU A 523 -7.08 31.81 -3.83
CA LEU A 523 -6.86 30.66 -4.71
C LEU A 523 -5.80 31.03 -5.72
N SER A 524 -4.82 30.16 -5.93
CA SER A 524 -3.74 30.38 -6.90
C SER A 524 -3.61 29.22 -7.87
N SER A 525 -3.20 29.47 -9.09
CA SER A 525 -2.90 28.45 -10.10
C SER A 525 -1.73 28.86 -10.96
N GLY A 526 -0.93 27.88 -11.35
CA GLY A 526 0.07 28.06 -12.39
C GLY A 526 -0.56 28.25 -13.77
N ASP A 527 0.16 28.90 -14.66
CA ASP A 527 -0.24 29.17 -16.04
C ASP A 527 0.77 28.58 -17.02
N GLY A 528 0.32 28.23 -18.21
CA GLY A 528 1.12 27.77 -19.34
C GLY A 528 2.07 28.83 -19.93
N HIS A 529 1.92 30.08 -19.56
CA HIS A 529 2.79 31.19 -19.96
C HIS A 529 3.82 31.63 -18.91
N GLY A 530 4.00 30.85 -17.86
CA GLY A 530 4.97 31.16 -16.82
C GLY A 530 4.46 32.09 -15.71
N ASN A 531 3.15 32.33 -15.64
CA ASN A 531 2.58 33.15 -14.60
C ASN A 531 1.95 32.31 -13.50
N VAL A 532 1.82 32.90 -12.30
CA VAL A 532 0.92 32.43 -11.24
C VAL A 532 -0.24 33.41 -11.17
N VAL A 533 -1.43 32.90 -11.19
CA VAL A 533 -2.67 33.69 -11.19
C VAL A 533 -3.36 33.54 -9.85
N PHE A 534 -3.90 34.63 -9.32
CA PHE A 534 -4.55 34.71 -8.02
C PHE A 534 -5.99 35.18 -8.15
N TRP A 535 -6.87 34.56 -7.39
CA TRP A 535 -8.28 34.93 -7.27
C TRP A 535 -8.68 35.05 -5.80
N ASP A 536 -9.68 35.88 -5.54
CA ASP A 536 -10.40 35.81 -4.26
C ASP A 536 -11.29 34.58 -4.26
N PHE A 537 -11.08 33.70 -3.29
CA PHE A 537 -11.83 32.44 -3.20
C PHE A 537 -13.32 32.67 -2.92
N TYR A 538 -13.65 33.66 -2.08
CA TYR A 538 -15.04 33.92 -1.69
C TYR A 538 -15.82 34.69 -2.75
N GLU A 539 -15.26 35.72 -3.31
CA GLU A 539 -15.88 36.55 -4.34
C GLU A 539 -15.76 35.92 -5.73
N GLY A 540 -14.68 35.21 -5.99
CA GLY A 540 -14.40 34.54 -7.27
C GLY A 540 -13.81 35.47 -8.31
N ASP A 541 -13.38 36.64 -7.90
CA ASP A 541 -12.83 37.66 -8.76
C ASP A 541 -11.34 37.42 -9.02
N PHE A 542 -10.91 37.72 -10.24
CA PHE A 542 -9.52 37.74 -10.61
C PHE A 542 -8.84 38.93 -9.92
N LEU A 543 -7.76 38.69 -9.20
CA LEU A 543 -7.02 39.71 -8.46
C LEU A 543 -5.77 40.16 -9.20
N ASP A 544 -4.84 39.21 -9.43
CA ASP A 544 -3.54 39.54 -9.98
C ASP A 544 -2.89 38.38 -10.74
N ARG A 545 -1.87 38.74 -11.52
CA ARG A 545 -1.05 37.80 -12.28
C ARG A 545 0.43 38.08 -12.07
N LEU A 546 1.14 37.20 -11.38
CA LEU A 546 2.57 37.29 -11.12
C LEU A 546 3.35 36.63 -12.27
N PRO A 547 4.17 37.37 -13.05
CA PRO A 547 5.06 36.79 -14.04
C PRO A 547 6.24 36.11 -13.34
N ALA A 548 6.11 34.81 -13.08
CA ALA A 548 7.06 34.10 -12.23
C ALA A 548 8.23 33.51 -13.05
N HIS A 549 7.96 32.90 -14.18
CA HIS A 549 8.92 32.11 -14.95
C HIS A 549 8.82 32.37 -16.43
N ASN A 550 9.79 31.86 -17.20
CA ASN A 550 9.79 31.97 -18.67
C ASN A 550 9.05 30.82 -19.35
N ASP A 551 8.76 29.74 -18.61
CA ASP A 551 8.08 28.54 -19.09
C ASP A 551 6.96 28.17 -18.11
N VAL A 552 6.18 27.14 -18.42
CA VAL A 552 5.00 26.69 -17.65
C VAL A 552 5.31 26.59 -16.15
N VAL A 553 4.49 27.19 -15.30
CA VAL A 553 4.52 26.99 -13.85
C VAL A 553 3.69 25.73 -13.51
N ILE A 554 4.39 24.65 -13.23
CA ILE A 554 3.74 23.36 -12.99
C ILE A 554 3.36 23.15 -11.53
N ALA A 555 4.17 23.66 -10.61
CA ALA A 555 3.97 23.48 -9.18
C ALA A 555 4.21 24.79 -8.43
N HIS A 556 3.42 25.03 -7.40
CA HIS A 556 3.63 26.12 -6.46
C HIS A 556 3.02 25.76 -5.12
N GLU A 557 3.62 26.24 -4.04
CA GLU A 557 3.13 26.04 -2.67
C GLU A 557 3.31 27.30 -1.84
N TRP A 558 2.31 27.64 -1.03
CA TRP A 558 2.35 28.69 -0.05
C TRP A 558 3.08 28.25 1.18
N LEU A 559 3.92 29.12 1.76
CA LEU A 559 4.54 28.82 3.05
C LEU A 559 3.48 28.92 4.16
N PRO A 560 3.38 27.91 5.04
CA PRO A 560 2.27 27.82 5.99
C PRO A 560 2.25 28.90 7.08
N HIS A 561 3.41 29.48 7.42
CA HIS A 561 3.56 30.47 8.51
C HIS A 561 3.98 31.85 8.02
N GLU A 562 3.90 32.10 6.74
CA GLU A 562 4.29 33.35 6.13
C GLU A 562 3.10 34.01 5.42
N THR A 563 2.98 35.31 5.56
CA THR A 563 1.81 36.06 5.08
C THR A 563 1.79 36.27 3.57
N SER A 564 2.94 36.25 2.90
CA SER A 564 3.03 36.58 1.48
C SER A 564 4.00 35.68 0.70
N LYS A 565 4.56 34.65 1.32
CA LYS A 565 5.57 33.84 0.63
C LYS A 565 5.00 32.63 -0.10
N ILE A 566 5.41 32.50 -1.34
CA ILE A 566 5.10 31.39 -2.21
C ILE A 566 6.35 30.86 -2.90
N VAL A 567 6.45 29.55 -3.04
CA VAL A 567 7.48 28.89 -3.84
C VAL A 567 6.85 28.44 -5.14
N THR A 568 7.52 28.71 -6.25
CA THR A 568 7.08 28.34 -7.59
C THR A 568 8.13 27.51 -8.30
N GLY A 569 7.72 26.50 -9.06
CA GLY A 569 8.58 25.65 -9.88
C GLY A 569 8.06 25.50 -11.29
N SER A 570 8.96 25.59 -12.25
CA SER A 570 8.62 25.62 -13.67
C SER A 570 9.39 24.58 -14.48
N TRP A 571 8.97 24.39 -15.69
CA TRP A 571 9.67 23.57 -16.68
C TRP A 571 11.00 24.19 -17.12
N ASP A 572 11.26 25.46 -16.83
CA ASP A 572 12.57 26.08 -17.02
C ASP A 572 13.68 25.51 -16.11
N GLY A 573 13.33 24.64 -15.17
CA GLY A 573 14.24 23.99 -14.21
C GLY A 573 14.61 24.85 -13.01
N LEU A 574 13.99 26.02 -12.87
CA LEU A 574 14.20 26.94 -11.76
C LEU A 574 13.06 26.80 -10.74
N ILE A 575 13.43 27.04 -9.49
CA ILE A 575 12.49 27.22 -8.39
C ILE A 575 12.70 28.64 -7.86
N LYS A 576 11.65 29.38 -7.61
CA LYS A 576 11.73 30.74 -7.11
C LYS A 576 10.90 30.92 -5.84
N LEU A 577 11.43 31.69 -4.90
CA LEU A 577 10.74 32.12 -3.69
C LEU A 577 10.32 33.58 -3.85
N TRP A 578 9.07 33.86 -3.61
CA TRP A 578 8.43 35.15 -3.76
C TRP A 578 7.90 35.67 -2.43
N THR A 579 7.79 37.00 -2.30
CA THR A 579 7.16 37.72 -1.19
C THR A 579 6.35 38.90 -1.67
#